data_28b742d42879270120778e131cd09852
#
_entry.id   28b742d42879270120778e131cd09852
#
_cell.length_a   1.000
_cell.length_b   1.000
_cell.length_c   1.000
_cell.angle_alpha   90.00
_cell.angle_beta   90.00
_cell.angle_gamma   90.00
#
_symmetry.space_group_name_H-M   'P 1'
#
loop_
_entity.id
_entity.type
_entity.pdbx_description
1 polymer ?
#
loop_
_entity_poly.entity_id
_entity_poly.type
_entity_poly.pdbx_seq_one_letter_code
_entity_poly.pdbx_strand_id
1 'polypeptide(L)'
;MNRRLIFGLSVAMGALMGFAAEAKTLRWSSPTDITTLDPYAHTESFTTSMLHHVFDPLVRRGRNLELEPALAVSWKTVKPDTWRFELRRDVKFHNGNPFTADDVVASINRLLDPGARARGNIATVTGAQKVDDYTVDIVTKGPYPLLLNDLAGVYIMDKEWMEANDALKPGNIATGVTTAASTQANGTGPFKVESYKPDAGTVFVVNPNWWDKPRHNLDRIEFKPIKSDATRVAALLSGELDLIAPAPLQDLQRIGSSSGFKVIEEPSLRLIMLSLNFRPELKAMPGQKNPILDLKVRQAMWHAIDFEAIKKRVMRDKSRNTGTLVAPPVPGYSKDNDGPFGYDPEKAKKLLAEAGYPSGFKTKLNCPNDRYINDEQICVAIASMWTKVGIQTELQTESRATYFPRQDRGEFDVSMVGWATLPPMDGFSVLASLLTEQKEGYGGSNASTYSNPQIEELTRKAAVELDEEKRRAMLVEALKIARDTVAYIPIHQQPVAWAVRDGVEVPQFPDEYVRLWFATVK
;
A
#
# COMPACT_ATOMS: atom_id res chain seq x y z
N MET A 1 -96.69 -3.51 -5.55
CA MET A 1 -95.77 -4.38 -4.79
C MET A 1 -94.52 -4.59 -5.67
N ASN A 2 -93.48 -3.74 -5.54
CA ASN A 2 -92.25 -3.84 -6.29
C ASN A 2 -91.07 -3.85 -5.31
N ARG A 3 -90.44 -5.01 -5.20
CA ARG A 3 -89.15 -5.19 -4.48
C ARG A 3 -87.98 -4.82 -5.42
N ARG A 4 -87.23 -3.80 -5.10
CA ARG A 4 -85.97 -3.48 -5.76
C ARG A 4 -84.85 -4.23 -5.05
N LEU A 5 -84.12 -5.09 -5.77
CA LEU A 5 -82.83 -5.66 -5.36
C LEU A 5 -81.75 -4.60 -5.58
N ILE A 6 -80.97 -4.33 -4.54
CA ILE A 6 -79.74 -3.55 -4.60
C ILE A 6 -78.58 -4.53 -4.65
N PHE A 7 -77.85 -4.56 -5.77
CA PHE A 7 -76.60 -5.27 -5.91
C PHE A 7 -75.45 -4.38 -5.30
N GLY A 8 -74.90 -4.84 -4.21
CA GLY A 8 -73.70 -4.23 -3.66
C GLY A 8 -72.43 -4.69 -4.40
N LEU A 9 -71.75 -3.75 -5.05
CA LEU A 9 -70.43 -3.98 -5.69
C LEU A 9 -69.34 -3.79 -4.65
N SER A 10 -68.77 -4.90 -4.13
CA SER A 10 -67.60 -4.86 -3.23
C SER A 10 -66.34 -4.72 -4.07
N VAL A 11 -65.73 -3.52 -4.08
CA VAL A 11 -64.41 -3.28 -4.67
C VAL A 11 -63.37 -3.79 -3.67
N ALA A 12 -62.73 -4.92 -3.98
CA ALA A 12 -61.57 -5.42 -3.27
C ALA A 12 -60.32 -4.57 -3.67
N MET A 13 -59.95 -3.65 -2.79
CA MET A 13 -58.74 -2.87 -2.94
C MET A 13 -57.55 -3.73 -2.50
N GLY A 14 -56.90 -4.42 -3.45
CA GLY A 14 -55.66 -5.18 -3.23
C GLY A 14 -54.53 -4.23 -2.91
N ALA A 15 -54.13 -4.17 -1.65
CA ALA A 15 -52.90 -3.49 -1.22
C ALA A 15 -51.69 -4.27 -1.77
N LEU A 16 -51.11 -3.79 -2.87
CA LEU A 16 -49.76 -4.17 -3.25
C LEU A 16 -48.80 -3.65 -2.19
N MET A 17 -48.51 -4.46 -1.16
CA MET A 17 -47.33 -4.27 -0.31
C MET A 17 -46.10 -4.54 -1.17
N GLY A 18 -45.57 -3.51 -1.79
CA GLY A 18 -44.24 -3.55 -2.35
C GLY A 18 -43.26 -3.79 -1.19
N PHE A 19 -42.67 -4.98 -1.14
CA PHE A 19 -41.49 -5.20 -0.31
C PHE A 19 -40.42 -4.26 -0.85
N ALA A 20 -40.22 -3.13 -0.18
CA ALA A 20 -39.03 -2.35 -0.38
C ALA A 20 -37.84 -3.29 -0.02
N ALA A 21 -37.05 -3.68 -1.00
CA ALA A 21 -35.83 -4.43 -0.74
C ALA A 21 -35.00 -3.58 0.23
N GLU A 22 -34.65 -4.17 1.36
CA GLU A 22 -33.82 -3.48 2.36
C GLU A 22 -32.48 -3.12 1.72
N ALA A 23 -32.08 -1.84 1.81
CA ALA A 23 -30.86 -1.34 1.22
C ALA A 23 -29.64 -2.09 1.81
N LYS A 24 -28.85 -2.71 0.93
CA LYS A 24 -27.67 -3.48 1.34
C LYS A 24 -26.54 -2.55 1.76
N THR A 25 -26.43 -2.34 3.06
CA THR A 25 -25.44 -1.51 3.71
C THR A 25 -24.29 -2.34 4.24
N LEU A 26 -23.05 -1.94 3.95
CA LEU A 26 -21.85 -2.47 4.56
C LEU A 26 -21.29 -1.46 5.56
N ARG A 27 -21.24 -1.80 6.84
CA ARG A 27 -20.70 -0.98 7.94
C ARG A 27 -19.31 -1.49 8.29
N TRP A 28 -18.31 -0.64 8.20
CA TRP A 28 -16.94 -1.08 8.45
C TRP A 28 -16.07 -0.05 9.15
N SER A 29 -14.94 -0.52 9.68
CA SER A 29 -14.02 0.31 10.46
C SER A 29 -12.55 -0.04 10.21
N SER A 30 -11.73 1.00 10.31
CA SER A 30 -10.27 0.96 10.37
C SER A 30 -9.77 1.85 11.52
N PRO A 31 -8.56 1.66 12.06
CA PRO A 31 -7.96 2.60 13.00
C PRO A 31 -7.55 3.93 12.35
N THR A 32 -7.44 3.96 11.01
CA THR A 32 -7.02 5.13 10.22
C THR A 32 -8.24 5.76 9.56
N ASP A 33 -8.28 7.10 9.48
CA ASP A 33 -9.33 7.85 8.78
C ASP A 33 -8.85 8.35 7.42
N ILE A 34 -9.82 8.77 6.58
CA ILE A 34 -9.58 9.50 5.33
C ILE A 34 -9.11 10.92 5.69
N THR A 35 -7.97 11.34 5.18
CA THR A 35 -7.39 12.63 5.52
C THR A 35 -7.90 13.78 4.66
N THR A 36 -8.37 13.48 3.45
CA THR A 36 -8.89 14.45 2.48
C THR A 36 -9.60 13.70 1.35
N LEU A 37 -10.53 14.36 0.66
CA LEU A 37 -11.13 13.82 -0.57
C LEU A 37 -10.36 14.26 -1.84
N ASP A 38 -9.35 15.12 -1.72
CA ASP A 38 -8.48 15.52 -2.83
C ASP A 38 -7.39 14.44 -3.08
N PRO A 39 -7.43 13.74 -4.22
CA PRO A 39 -6.52 12.64 -4.49
C PRO A 39 -5.05 13.05 -4.63
N TYR A 40 -4.76 14.34 -4.82
CA TYR A 40 -3.40 14.83 -5.03
C TYR A 40 -2.81 15.58 -3.84
N ALA A 41 -3.62 15.80 -2.79
CA ALA A 41 -3.21 16.53 -1.59
C ALA A 41 -2.44 15.68 -0.57
N HIS A 42 -2.31 14.36 -0.77
CA HIS A 42 -1.73 13.40 0.18
C HIS A 42 -0.89 12.32 -0.51
N THR A 43 -0.21 11.48 0.30
CA THR A 43 0.54 10.28 -0.15
C THR A 43 0.20 9.05 0.70
N GLU A 44 -0.91 9.07 1.43
CA GLU A 44 -1.29 8.00 2.37
C GLU A 44 -2.05 6.88 1.66
N SER A 45 -1.57 5.65 1.81
CA SER A 45 -2.15 4.47 1.15
C SER A 45 -3.61 4.21 1.54
N PHE A 46 -3.99 4.46 2.80
CA PHE A 46 -5.36 4.26 3.25
C PHE A 46 -6.32 5.23 2.56
N THR A 47 -6.00 6.53 2.55
CA THR A 47 -6.80 7.54 1.86
C THR A 47 -6.89 7.25 0.36
N THR A 48 -5.77 6.86 -0.30
CA THR A 48 -5.77 6.41 -1.70
C THR A 48 -6.72 5.24 -1.93
N SER A 49 -6.68 4.22 -1.06
CA SER A 49 -7.58 3.07 -1.13
C SER A 49 -9.05 3.46 -1.03
N MET A 50 -9.39 4.42 -0.17
CA MET A 50 -10.76 4.91 -0.01
C MET A 50 -11.25 5.72 -1.22
N LEU A 51 -10.39 6.58 -1.76
CA LEU A 51 -10.70 7.40 -2.93
C LEU A 51 -10.88 6.57 -4.21
N HIS A 52 -10.33 5.37 -4.27
CA HIS A 52 -10.57 4.40 -5.34
C HIS A 52 -12.04 3.97 -5.48
N HIS A 53 -12.88 4.21 -4.48
CA HIS A 53 -14.34 4.00 -4.58
C HIS A 53 -15.04 5.12 -5.35
N VAL A 54 -14.42 6.29 -5.42
CA VAL A 54 -15.00 7.53 -5.94
C VAL A 54 -14.44 7.90 -7.31
N PHE A 55 -13.16 7.65 -7.52
CA PHE A 55 -12.45 8.02 -8.75
C PHE A 55 -11.90 6.78 -9.44
N ASP A 56 -11.89 6.80 -10.77
CA ASP A 56 -11.18 5.80 -11.57
C ASP A 56 -9.88 6.37 -12.15
N PRO A 57 -8.84 5.54 -12.28
CA PRO A 57 -7.61 5.84 -13.03
C PRO A 57 -7.76 5.48 -14.51
N LEU A 58 -6.74 5.78 -15.33
CA LEU A 58 -6.68 5.31 -16.72
C LEU A 58 -6.54 3.79 -16.81
N VAL A 59 -5.71 3.21 -15.95
CA VAL A 59 -5.50 1.77 -15.78
C VAL A 59 -5.67 1.45 -14.31
N ARG A 60 -6.18 0.27 -13.97
CA ARG A 60 -6.39 -0.13 -12.57
C ARG A 60 -5.79 -1.50 -12.26
N ARG A 61 -5.72 -1.85 -10.99
CA ARG A 61 -5.34 -3.19 -10.54
C ARG A 61 -6.57 -4.10 -10.51
N GLY A 62 -6.48 -5.23 -11.18
CA GLY A 62 -7.46 -6.32 -11.14
C GLY A 62 -7.40 -7.12 -9.85
N ARG A 63 -8.09 -8.26 -9.82
CA ARG A 63 -8.22 -9.09 -8.62
C ARG A 63 -6.90 -9.73 -8.16
N ASN A 64 -6.01 -10.04 -9.10
CA ASN A 64 -4.69 -10.59 -8.81
C ASN A 64 -3.58 -9.54 -8.88
N LEU A 65 -3.97 -8.25 -8.80
CA LEU A 65 -3.11 -7.08 -8.91
C LEU A 65 -2.47 -6.87 -10.30
N GLU A 66 -2.91 -7.61 -11.34
CA GLU A 66 -2.57 -7.34 -12.73
C GLU A 66 -3.11 -5.97 -13.17
N LEU A 67 -2.43 -5.35 -14.14
CA LEU A 67 -2.94 -4.13 -14.76
C LEU A 67 -4.07 -4.48 -15.75
N GLU A 68 -5.20 -3.84 -15.58
CA GLU A 68 -6.35 -3.96 -16.49
C GLU A 68 -6.84 -2.59 -16.98
N PRO A 69 -7.49 -2.52 -18.15
CA PRO A 69 -8.13 -1.30 -18.64
C PRO A 69 -9.16 -0.74 -17.64
N ALA A 70 -9.15 0.60 -17.48
CA ALA A 70 -10.16 1.33 -16.73
C ALA A 70 -10.75 2.46 -17.59
N LEU A 71 -10.42 3.73 -17.35
CA LEU A 71 -10.85 4.84 -18.20
C LEU A 71 -10.14 4.84 -19.57
N ALA A 72 -8.96 4.23 -19.69
CA ALA A 72 -8.36 3.87 -20.97
C ALA A 72 -8.75 2.44 -21.35
N VAL A 73 -9.08 2.20 -22.62
CA VAL A 73 -9.42 0.87 -23.17
C VAL A 73 -8.22 0.18 -23.78
N SER A 74 -7.22 0.94 -24.22
CA SER A 74 -5.95 0.45 -24.75
C SER A 74 -4.87 1.53 -24.66
N TRP A 75 -3.61 1.11 -24.80
CA TRP A 75 -2.45 2.00 -24.82
C TRP A 75 -1.31 1.41 -25.63
N LYS A 76 -0.43 2.27 -26.10
CA LYS A 76 0.79 1.90 -26.83
C LYS A 76 1.85 2.99 -26.73
N THR A 77 3.10 2.62 -26.80
CA THR A 77 4.21 3.55 -26.99
C THR A 77 4.23 4.02 -28.45
N VAL A 78 4.13 5.33 -28.68
CA VAL A 78 4.18 5.95 -30.03
C VAL A 78 5.53 6.61 -30.31
N LYS A 79 6.26 6.98 -29.25
CA LYS A 79 7.68 7.39 -29.25
C LYS A 79 8.32 6.82 -27.98
N PRO A 80 9.63 6.73 -27.88
CA PRO A 80 10.31 6.17 -26.70
C PRO A 80 9.87 6.82 -25.37
N ASP A 81 9.49 8.08 -25.39
CA ASP A 81 9.07 8.93 -24.28
C ASP A 81 7.57 9.26 -24.27
N THR A 82 6.77 8.69 -25.17
CA THR A 82 5.37 9.06 -25.34
C THR A 82 4.47 7.83 -25.42
N TRP A 83 3.54 7.74 -24.49
CA TRP A 83 2.52 6.71 -24.44
C TRP A 83 1.18 7.29 -24.86
N ARG A 84 0.52 6.67 -25.85
CA ARG A 84 -0.83 7.02 -26.31
C ARG A 84 -1.86 6.12 -25.67
N PHE A 85 -2.93 6.74 -25.15
CA PHE A 85 -4.07 6.08 -24.53
C PHE A 85 -5.33 6.37 -25.34
N GLU A 86 -6.07 5.30 -25.68
CA GLU A 86 -7.42 5.39 -26.21
C GLU A 86 -8.40 5.35 -25.03
N LEU A 87 -9.26 6.34 -24.93
CA LEU A 87 -10.15 6.54 -23.79
C LEU A 87 -11.51 5.89 -24.01
N ARG A 88 -12.12 5.48 -22.90
CA ARG A 88 -13.47 4.92 -22.88
C ARG A 88 -14.49 6.01 -23.24
N ARG A 89 -15.46 5.65 -24.08
CA ARG A 89 -16.59 6.51 -24.42
C ARG A 89 -17.75 6.24 -23.44
N ASP A 90 -18.69 7.15 -23.40
CA ASP A 90 -19.94 7.04 -22.60
C ASP A 90 -19.72 6.93 -21.06
N VAL A 91 -18.57 7.35 -20.57
CA VAL A 91 -18.32 7.53 -19.14
C VAL A 91 -18.80 8.90 -18.69
N LYS A 92 -19.44 8.94 -17.51
CA LYS A 92 -19.90 10.18 -16.88
C LYS A 92 -19.35 10.31 -15.47
N PHE A 93 -18.98 11.53 -15.11
CA PHE A 93 -18.74 11.89 -13.72
C PHE A 93 -20.03 11.84 -12.89
N HIS A 94 -19.89 11.86 -11.57
CA HIS A 94 -21.02 11.77 -10.63
C HIS A 94 -22.04 12.89 -10.79
N ASN A 95 -21.61 14.06 -11.26
CA ASN A 95 -22.48 15.21 -11.58
C ASN A 95 -23.17 15.09 -12.95
N GLY A 96 -22.79 14.10 -13.79
CA GLY A 96 -23.33 13.86 -15.11
C GLY A 96 -22.50 14.39 -16.27
N ASN A 97 -21.41 15.15 -16.02
CA ASN A 97 -20.49 15.63 -17.05
C ASN A 97 -19.85 14.45 -17.80
N PRO A 98 -19.63 14.55 -19.11
CA PRO A 98 -18.94 13.53 -19.89
C PRO A 98 -17.45 13.50 -19.56
N PHE A 99 -16.85 12.31 -19.51
CA PHE A 99 -15.41 12.13 -19.42
C PHE A 99 -14.75 12.22 -20.81
N THR A 100 -13.69 13.00 -20.91
CA THR A 100 -12.91 13.23 -22.14
C THR A 100 -11.40 13.33 -21.89
N ALA A 101 -10.63 13.50 -22.95
CA ALA A 101 -9.18 13.75 -22.87
C ALA A 101 -8.81 15.06 -22.14
N ASP A 102 -9.72 16.05 -22.14
CA ASP A 102 -9.49 17.32 -21.41
C ASP A 102 -9.37 17.08 -19.89
N ASP A 103 -10.14 16.14 -19.34
CA ASP A 103 -10.10 15.76 -17.93
C ASP A 103 -8.78 15.08 -17.57
N VAL A 104 -8.28 14.22 -18.46
CA VAL A 104 -6.98 13.56 -18.28
C VAL A 104 -5.86 14.61 -18.27
N VAL A 105 -5.86 15.53 -19.25
CA VAL A 105 -4.86 16.60 -19.33
C VAL A 105 -4.92 17.49 -18.10
N ALA A 106 -6.11 17.90 -17.67
CA ALA A 106 -6.29 18.73 -16.47
C ALA A 106 -5.81 18.01 -15.20
N SER A 107 -6.13 16.72 -15.05
CA SER A 107 -5.72 15.90 -13.91
C SER A 107 -4.21 15.73 -13.84
N ILE A 108 -3.55 15.40 -14.96
CA ILE A 108 -2.08 15.27 -15.02
C ILE A 108 -1.41 16.62 -14.72
N ASN A 109 -1.87 17.72 -15.32
CA ASN A 109 -1.31 19.05 -15.06
C ASN A 109 -1.48 19.45 -13.57
N ARG A 110 -2.63 19.15 -12.97
CA ARG A 110 -2.87 19.38 -11.56
C ARG A 110 -1.93 18.56 -10.65
N LEU A 111 -1.68 17.31 -11.01
CA LEU A 111 -0.73 16.46 -10.27
C LEU A 111 0.73 16.90 -10.46
N LEU A 112 1.07 17.50 -11.59
CA LEU A 112 2.41 18.06 -11.86
C LEU A 112 2.65 19.42 -11.17
N ASP A 113 1.60 20.07 -10.65
CA ASP A 113 1.74 21.32 -9.90
C ASP A 113 2.72 21.15 -8.72
N PRO A 114 3.65 22.09 -8.49
CA PRO A 114 4.58 22.04 -7.36
C PRO A 114 3.91 21.92 -5.98
N GLY A 115 2.66 22.38 -5.86
CA GLY A 115 1.84 22.27 -4.65
C GLY A 115 1.27 20.88 -4.39
N ALA A 116 1.21 20.00 -5.41
CA ALA A 116 0.67 18.66 -5.26
C ALA A 116 1.58 17.77 -4.39
N ARG A 117 1.05 17.28 -3.27
CA ARG A 117 1.79 16.38 -2.38
C ARG A 117 2.12 15.04 -3.06
N ALA A 118 1.23 14.56 -3.93
CA ALA A 118 1.37 13.29 -4.64
C ALA A 118 2.22 13.39 -5.94
N ARG A 119 2.77 14.55 -6.27
CA ARG A 119 3.57 14.78 -7.50
C ARG A 119 4.68 13.74 -7.72
N GLY A 120 5.29 13.25 -6.64
CA GLY A 120 6.33 12.23 -6.70
C GLY A 120 5.88 10.91 -7.32
N ASN A 121 4.58 10.61 -7.32
CA ASN A 121 4.03 9.38 -7.89
C ASN A 121 4.17 9.32 -9.42
N ILE A 122 4.32 10.47 -10.09
CA ILE A 122 4.54 10.57 -11.55
C ILE A 122 5.80 11.39 -11.87
N ALA A 123 6.85 11.22 -11.11
CA ALA A 123 8.08 12.02 -11.20
C ALA A 123 8.76 12.01 -12.59
N THR A 124 8.49 11.00 -13.42
CA THR A 124 8.98 10.87 -14.78
C THR A 124 8.09 11.56 -15.83
N VAL A 125 6.82 11.80 -15.52
CA VAL A 125 5.87 12.45 -16.44
C VAL A 125 6.21 13.93 -16.55
N THR A 126 6.21 14.44 -17.77
CA THR A 126 6.44 15.85 -18.09
C THR A 126 5.17 16.59 -18.51
N GLY A 127 4.14 15.85 -18.91
CA GLY A 127 2.83 16.40 -19.28
C GLY A 127 1.94 15.40 -19.98
N ALA A 128 0.71 15.84 -20.27
CA ALA A 128 -0.25 15.15 -21.11
C ALA A 128 -0.74 16.06 -22.22
N GLN A 129 -1.01 15.51 -23.41
CA GLN A 129 -1.44 16.24 -24.60
C GLN A 129 -2.68 15.57 -25.18
N LYS A 130 -3.73 16.36 -25.36
CA LYS A 130 -4.93 15.94 -26.09
C LYS A 130 -4.61 15.73 -27.56
N VAL A 131 -4.93 14.55 -28.11
CA VAL A 131 -4.86 14.27 -29.55
C VAL A 131 -6.23 14.52 -30.20
N ASP A 132 -7.27 13.97 -29.58
CA ASP A 132 -8.68 14.24 -29.82
C ASP A 132 -9.50 14.02 -28.53
N ASP A 133 -10.83 14.07 -28.58
CA ASP A 133 -11.67 13.99 -27.38
C ASP A 133 -11.53 12.67 -26.62
N TYR A 134 -11.06 11.60 -27.27
CA TYR A 134 -10.92 10.26 -26.69
C TYR A 134 -9.52 9.66 -26.89
N THR A 135 -8.54 10.49 -27.22
CA THR A 135 -7.15 10.06 -27.37
C THR A 135 -6.22 11.07 -26.67
N VAL A 136 -5.36 10.58 -25.80
CA VAL A 136 -4.40 11.40 -25.04
C VAL A 136 -3.02 10.79 -25.09
N ASP A 137 -2.00 11.63 -25.25
CA ASP A 137 -0.58 11.29 -25.14
C ASP A 137 -0.06 11.73 -23.78
N ILE A 138 0.59 10.81 -23.04
CA ILE A 138 1.33 11.11 -21.81
C ILE A 138 2.81 11.04 -22.12
N VAL A 139 3.52 12.14 -21.84
CA VAL A 139 4.94 12.31 -22.15
C VAL A 139 5.78 12.14 -20.89
N THR A 140 6.86 11.39 -21.01
CA THR A 140 7.84 11.14 -19.95
C THR A 140 9.21 11.74 -20.29
N LYS A 141 10.11 11.82 -19.32
CA LYS A 141 11.49 12.35 -19.51
C LYS A 141 12.37 11.48 -20.41
N GLY A 142 11.91 10.29 -20.75
CA GLY A 142 12.58 9.28 -21.57
C GLY A 142 11.82 7.98 -21.52
N PRO A 143 12.33 6.87 -22.06
CA PRO A 143 11.69 5.56 -21.95
C PRO A 143 11.38 5.22 -20.47
N TYR A 144 10.13 4.88 -20.18
CA TYR A 144 9.72 4.61 -18.80
C TYR A 144 8.74 3.44 -18.72
N PRO A 145 9.22 2.23 -18.37
CA PRO A 145 8.42 1.01 -18.38
C PRO A 145 7.37 0.94 -17.26
N LEU A 146 7.50 1.75 -16.21
CA LEU A 146 6.59 1.75 -15.06
C LEU A 146 5.42 2.74 -15.15
N LEU A 147 5.27 3.46 -16.27
CA LEU A 147 4.23 4.48 -16.41
C LEU A 147 2.82 3.94 -16.08
N LEU A 148 2.49 2.75 -16.58
CA LEU A 148 1.17 2.14 -16.32
C LEU A 148 0.97 1.80 -14.84
N ASN A 149 2.03 1.38 -14.17
CA ASN A 149 2.00 1.09 -12.73
C ASN A 149 1.75 2.37 -11.91
N ASP A 150 2.40 3.46 -12.26
CA ASP A 150 2.22 4.75 -11.60
C ASP A 150 0.82 5.30 -11.87
N LEU A 151 0.34 5.22 -13.11
CA LEU A 151 -0.99 5.69 -13.50
C LEU A 151 -2.13 4.91 -12.85
N ALA A 152 -1.91 3.68 -12.37
CA ALA A 152 -2.91 2.93 -11.61
C ALA A 152 -3.26 3.57 -10.26
N GLY A 153 -2.47 4.51 -9.78
CA GLY A 153 -2.73 5.32 -8.59
C GLY A 153 -3.07 6.79 -8.90
N VAL A 154 -3.26 7.14 -10.17
CA VAL A 154 -3.60 8.51 -10.61
C VAL A 154 -5.08 8.58 -10.99
N TYR A 155 -5.87 9.21 -10.14
CA TYR A 155 -7.32 9.31 -10.28
C TYR A 155 -7.72 10.50 -11.14
N ILE A 156 -8.59 10.29 -12.11
CA ILE A 156 -9.01 11.36 -13.03
C ILE A 156 -10.14 12.17 -12.40
N MET A 157 -10.02 13.48 -12.45
CA MET A 157 -10.96 14.46 -11.95
C MET A 157 -11.64 15.21 -13.09
N ASP A 158 -12.88 15.61 -12.88
CA ASP A 158 -13.68 16.42 -13.80
C ASP A 158 -13.09 17.84 -13.91
N LYS A 159 -12.64 18.22 -15.09
CA LYS A 159 -12.06 19.54 -15.36
C LYS A 159 -13.06 20.67 -15.11
N GLU A 160 -14.30 20.53 -15.63
CA GLU A 160 -15.32 21.56 -15.49
C GLU A 160 -15.73 21.74 -14.02
N TRP A 161 -15.79 20.64 -13.26
CA TRP A 161 -16.05 20.71 -11.83
C TRP A 161 -14.90 21.39 -11.08
N MET A 162 -13.65 21.10 -11.44
CA MET A 162 -12.48 21.77 -10.83
C MET A 162 -12.48 23.27 -11.10
N GLU A 163 -12.81 23.67 -12.34
CA GLU A 163 -12.93 25.08 -12.73
C GLU A 163 -14.06 25.78 -11.95
N ALA A 164 -15.24 25.17 -11.87
CA ALA A 164 -16.41 25.74 -11.19
C ALA A 164 -16.25 25.88 -9.68
N ASN A 165 -15.37 25.10 -9.06
CA ASN A 165 -15.17 25.04 -7.61
C ASN A 165 -13.79 25.56 -7.15
N ASP A 166 -13.07 26.29 -7.98
CA ASP A 166 -11.71 26.80 -7.69
C ASP A 166 -10.76 25.72 -7.19
N ALA A 167 -10.82 24.53 -7.80
CA ALA A 167 -10.07 23.34 -7.42
C ALA A 167 -9.03 22.90 -8.47
N LEU A 168 -8.70 23.75 -9.46
CA LEU A 168 -7.63 23.47 -10.44
C LEU A 168 -6.25 23.32 -9.80
N LYS A 169 -6.01 24.04 -8.69
CA LYS A 169 -4.81 23.82 -7.87
C LYS A 169 -5.08 22.76 -6.82
N PRO A 170 -4.09 21.87 -6.55
CA PRO A 170 -4.25 20.85 -5.52
C PRO A 170 -4.22 21.45 -4.11
N GLY A 171 -4.94 20.80 -3.19
CA GLY A 171 -4.69 20.96 -1.77
C GLY A 171 -3.35 20.32 -1.36
N ASN A 172 -2.93 20.53 -0.11
CA ASN A 172 -1.73 19.91 0.45
C ASN A 172 -1.88 19.78 1.97
N ILE A 173 -2.09 18.55 2.45
CA ILE A 173 -2.29 18.28 3.88
C ILE A 173 -1.05 18.60 4.73
N ALA A 174 0.16 18.52 4.16
CA ALA A 174 1.39 18.79 4.89
C ALA A 174 1.60 20.29 5.19
N THR A 175 1.04 21.18 4.34
CA THR A 175 1.11 22.64 4.50
C THR A 175 -0.21 23.25 4.96
N GLY A 176 -1.27 22.43 5.11
CA GLY A 176 -2.60 22.90 5.52
C GLY A 176 -3.39 23.61 4.40
N VAL A 177 -2.94 23.54 3.15
CA VAL A 177 -3.67 24.12 2.01
C VAL A 177 -4.88 23.25 1.68
N THR A 178 -6.08 23.86 1.72
CA THR A 178 -7.35 23.21 1.38
C THR A 178 -8.00 23.85 0.17
N THR A 179 -8.75 23.06 -0.59
CA THR A 179 -9.60 23.48 -1.72
C THR A 179 -10.97 22.84 -1.58
N ALA A 180 -11.92 23.14 -2.45
CA ALA A 180 -13.20 22.44 -2.46
C ALA A 180 -13.02 20.90 -2.59
N ALA A 181 -12.02 20.44 -3.33
CA ALA A 181 -11.69 19.02 -3.47
C ALA A 181 -11.28 18.35 -2.15
N SER A 182 -10.86 19.11 -1.13
CA SER A 182 -10.49 18.56 0.18
C SER A 182 -11.68 17.93 0.92
N THR A 183 -12.90 18.40 0.66
CA THR A 183 -14.14 17.97 1.34
C THR A 183 -15.26 17.55 0.43
N GLN A 184 -15.11 17.73 -0.89
CA GLN A 184 -16.09 17.36 -1.92
C GLN A 184 -15.39 16.50 -2.98
N ALA A 185 -16.10 15.54 -3.54
CA ALA A 185 -15.56 14.63 -4.55
C ALA A 185 -16.54 14.45 -5.71
N ASN A 186 -16.02 14.56 -6.93
CA ASN A 186 -16.75 14.32 -8.16
C ASN A 186 -15.90 13.46 -9.09
N GLY A 187 -16.08 12.16 -9.02
CA GLY A 187 -15.33 11.16 -9.81
C GLY A 187 -16.24 10.38 -10.76
N THR A 188 -15.69 9.32 -11.33
CA THR A 188 -16.39 8.40 -12.23
C THR A 188 -16.68 7.05 -11.59
N GLY A 189 -16.24 6.84 -10.35
CA GLY A 189 -16.17 5.55 -9.66
C GLY A 189 -17.52 4.92 -9.29
N PRO A 190 -17.47 3.69 -8.74
CA PRO A 190 -18.67 2.90 -8.41
C PRO A 190 -19.52 3.48 -7.29
N PHE A 191 -18.98 4.37 -6.47
CA PHE A 191 -19.68 5.00 -5.36
C PHE A 191 -19.48 6.51 -5.36
N LYS A 192 -20.47 7.23 -4.82
CA LYS A 192 -20.47 8.68 -4.59
C LYS A 192 -20.33 8.96 -3.10
N VAL A 193 -19.63 10.02 -2.72
CA VAL A 193 -19.61 10.49 -1.34
C VAL A 193 -20.93 11.18 -1.03
N GLU A 194 -21.68 10.65 -0.08
CA GLU A 194 -22.88 11.28 0.47
C GLU A 194 -22.53 12.22 1.63
N SER A 195 -21.63 11.79 2.50
CA SER A 195 -21.12 12.64 3.58
C SER A 195 -19.68 12.27 3.94
N TYR A 196 -18.89 13.28 4.24
CA TYR A 196 -17.53 13.16 4.76
C TYR A 196 -17.38 14.07 5.98
N LYS A 197 -17.06 13.46 7.11
CA LYS A 197 -16.82 14.17 8.38
C LYS A 197 -15.53 13.61 8.99
N PRO A 198 -14.42 14.34 8.93
CA PRO A 198 -13.15 13.90 9.52
C PRO A 198 -13.34 13.46 10.98
N ASP A 199 -12.68 12.38 11.37
CA ASP A 199 -12.74 11.69 12.67
C ASP A 199 -14.13 11.14 13.08
N ALA A 200 -15.18 11.38 12.29
CA ALA A 200 -16.53 10.91 12.59
C ALA A 200 -17.01 9.82 11.63
N GLY A 201 -16.59 9.88 10.35
CA GLY A 201 -16.87 8.86 9.36
C GLY A 201 -17.25 9.39 7.99
N THR A 202 -17.32 8.47 7.04
CA THR A 202 -17.66 8.75 5.63
C THR A 202 -18.73 7.79 5.17
N VAL A 203 -19.71 8.32 4.45
CA VAL A 203 -20.78 7.55 3.86
C VAL A 203 -20.68 7.63 2.34
N PHE A 204 -20.70 6.47 1.72
CA PHE A 204 -20.75 6.34 0.26
C PHE A 204 -22.06 5.69 -0.14
N VAL A 205 -22.62 6.12 -1.27
CA VAL A 205 -23.80 5.53 -1.90
C VAL A 205 -23.44 5.04 -3.30
N VAL A 206 -24.11 4.00 -3.75
CA VAL A 206 -23.87 3.40 -5.07
C VAL A 206 -24.03 4.44 -6.19
N ASN A 207 -23.16 4.40 -7.19
CA ASN A 207 -23.30 5.12 -8.44
C ASN A 207 -24.05 4.23 -9.46
N PRO A 208 -25.36 4.43 -9.68
CA PRO A 208 -26.13 3.57 -10.61
C PRO A 208 -25.70 3.74 -12.07
N ASN A 209 -24.95 4.79 -12.38
CA ASN A 209 -24.46 5.11 -13.72
C ASN A 209 -22.96 4.77 -13.89
N TRP A 210 -22.40 3.92 -13.03
CA TRP A 210 -21.01 3.51 -13.19
C TRP A 210 -20.81 2.79 -14.53
N TRP A 211 -19.74 3.10 -15.21
CA TRP A 211 -19.46 2.62 -16.57
C TRP A 211 -19.10 1.12 -16.64
N ASP A 212 -18.66 0.51 -15.53
CA ASP A 212 -18.34 -0.93 -15.47
C ASP A 212 -19.50 -1.74 -14.84
N LYS A 213 -19.45 -3.05 -14.98
CA LYS A 213 -20.43 -3.94 -14.34
C LYS A 213 -20.14 -4.04 -12.84
N PRO A 214 -21.11 -3.72 -11.98
CA PRO A 214 -20.96 -3.92 -10.55
C PRO A 214 -20.62 -5.38 -10.21
N ARG A 215 -19.54 -5.55 -9.44
CA ARG A 215 -19.13 -6.84 -8.87
C ARG A 215 -19.53 -6.93 -7.40
N HIS A 216 -20.32 -5.97 -6.94
CA HIS A 216 -20.91 -5.85 -5.60
C HIS A 216 -22.43 -5.80 -5.69
N ASN A 217 -23.08 -5.92 -4.53
CA ASN A 217 -24.51 -5.73 -4.38
C ASN A 217 -24.86 -4.68 -3.32
N LEU A 218 -23.92 -3.78 -3.05
CA LEU A 218 -24.06 -2.75 -2.02
C LEU A 218 -24.81 -1.54 -2.58
N ASP A 219 -25.74 -1.00 -1.79
CA ASP A 219 -26.39 0.29 -2.04
C ASP A 219 -25.67 1.40 -1.27
N ARG A 220 -25.05 1.05 -0.12
CA ARG A 220 -24.46 1.99 0.83
C ARG A 220 -23.25 1.39 1.54
N ILE A 221 -22.24 2.22 1.80
CA ILE A 221 -21.09 1.90 2.63
C ILE A 221 -20.98 2.96 3.73
N GLU A 222 -20.92 2.52 4.98
CA GLU A 222 -20.71 3.37 6.15
C GLU A 222 -19.36 3.04 6.76
N PHE A 223 -18.44 3.98 6.63
CA PHE A 223 -17.11 3.90 7.22
C PHE A 223 -17.04 4.74 8.49
N LYS A 224 -16.54 4.16 9.59
CA LYS A 224 -16.32 4.85 10.86
C LYS A 224 -14.91 4.55 11.37
N PRO A 225 -14.02 5.54 11.55
CA PRO A 225 -12.70 5.31 12.12
C PRO A 225 -12.82 4.98 13.61
N ILE A 226 -12.20 3.87 14.05
CA ILE A 226 -12.14 3.48 15.47
C ILE A 226 -10.70 3.10 15.80
N LYS A 227 -9.98 3.98 16.48
CA LYS A 227 -8.54 3.82 16.80
C LYS A 227 -8.26 2.66 17.75
N SER A 228 -9.13 2.48 18.77
CA SER A 228 -8.97 1.41 19.77
C SER A 228 -9.30 0.03 19.19
N ASP A 229 -8.34 -0.88 19.18
CA ASP A 229 -8.51 -2.27 18.74
C ASP A 229 -9.63 -2.97 19.51
N ALA A 230 -9.65 -2.85 20.83
CA ALA A 230 -10.66 -3.49 21.68
C ALA A 230 -12.08 -2.99 21.36
N THR A 231 -12.25 -1.67 21.14
CA THR A 231 -13.53 -1.07 20.76
C THR A 231 -13.97 -1.53 19.39
N ARG A 232 -13.04 -1.59 18.42
CA ARG A 232 -13.32 -2.01 17.04
C ARG A 232 -13.74 -3.48 16.97
N VAL A 233 -13.06 -4.36 17.73
CA VAL A 233 -13.44 -5.77 17.84
C VAL A 233 -14.77 -5.95 18.56
N ALA A 234 -15.04 -5.18 19.63
CA ALA A 234 -16.33 -5.23 20.32
C ALA A 234 -17.49 -4.81 19.40
N ALA A 235 -17.31 -3.75 18.60
CA ALA A 235 -18.30 -3.28 17.64
C ALA A 235 -18.59 -4.32 16.52
N LEU A 236 -17.57 -5.08 16.06
CA LEU A 236 -17.79 -6.21 15.16
C LEU A 236 -18.62 -7.30 15.84
N LEU A 237 -18.20 -7.76 17.02
CA LEU A 237 -18.83 -8.89 17.71
C LEU A 237 -20.26 -8.56 18.21
N SER A 238 -20.60 -7.29 18.41
CA SER A 238 -21.97 -6.83 18.73
C SER A 238 -22.87 -6.70 17.50
N GLY A 239 -22.31 -6.77 16.27
CA GLY A 239 -23.04 -6.55 15.03
C GLY A 239 -23.25 -5.07 14.67
N GLU A 240 -22.60 -4.13 15.37
CA GLU A 240 -22.56 -2.70 14.94
C GLU A 240 -21.77 -2.54 13.63
N LEU A 241 -20.72 -3.37 13.43
CA LEU A 241 -19.91 -3.42 12.22
C LEU A 241 -20.06 -4.78 11.53
N ASP A 242 -19.87 -4.77 10.22
CA ASP A 242 -19.88 -5.95 9.36
C ASP A 242 -18.46 -6.40 8.95
N LEU A 243 -17.49 -5.46 9.00
CA LEU A 243 -16.08 -5.67 8.64
C LEU A 243 -15.18 -4.79 9.50
N ILE A 244 -14.06 -5.34 9.95
CA ILE A 244 -12.91 -4.56 10.45
C ILE A 244 -11.65 -4.90 9.65
N ALA A 245 -10.93 -3.86 9.21
CA ALA A 245 -9.72 -3.98 8.41
C ALA A 245 -8.69 -2.90 8.81
N PRO A 246 -7.55 -3.27 9.42
CA PRO A 246 -7.14 -4.61 9.84
C PRO A 246 -7.82 -5.09 11.14
N ALA A 247 -7.82 -6.43 11.33
CA ALA A 247 -8.16 -7.07 12.60
C ALA A 247 -6.88 -7.30 13.42
N PRO A 248 -6.89 -7.05 14.75
CA PRO A 248 -5.72 -7.26 15.60
C PRO A 248 -5.36 -8.75 15.72
N LEU A 249 -4.07 -9.10 15.55
CA LEU A 249 -3.61 -10.50 15.59
C LEU A 249 -3.93 -11.23 16.89
N GLN A 250 -3.92 -10.52 18.03
CA GLN A 250 -4.23 -11.08 19.34
C GLN A 250 -5.70 -11.51 19.46
N ASP A 251 -6.60 -10.95 18.66
CA ASP A 251 -8.04 -11.21 18.73
C ASP A 251 -8.53 -12.20 17.67
N LEU A 252 -7.70 -12.60 16.69
CA LEU A 252 -8.12 -13.43 15.56
C LEU A 252 -8.72 -14.77 16.01
N GLN A 253 -8.12 -15.42 17.01
CA GLN A 253 -8.65 -16.67 17.57
C GLN A 253 -10.02 -16.45 18.21
N ARG A 254 -10.19 -15.39 19.01
CA ARG A 254 -11.46 -15.04 19.64
C ARG A 254 -12.54 -14.76 18.60
N ILE A 255 -12.23 -13.96 17.58
CA ILE A 255 -13.19 -13.65 16.52
C ILE A 255 -13.55 -14.90 15.73
N GLY A 256 -12.55 -15.68 15.27
CA GLY A 256 -12.78 -16.87 14.44
C GLY A 256 -13.49 -18.01 15.18
N SER A 257 -13.47 -18.04 16.53
CA SER A 257 -14.24 -18.98 17.34
C SER A 257 -15.64 -18.47 17.72
N SER A 258 -15.94 -17.20 17.49
CA SER A 258 -17.26 -16.62 17.75
C SER A 258 -18.22 -16.97 16.62
N SER A 259 -19.41 -17.49 16.98
CA SER A 259 -20.46 -17.81 15.99
C SER A 259 -20.87 -16.55 15.22
N GLY A 260 -20.99 -16.67 13.90
CA GLY A 260 -21.42 -15.57 13.03
C GLY A 260 -20.29 -14.68 12.51
N PHE A 261 -19.01 -15.07 12.72
CA PHE A 261 -17.86 -14.29 12.26
C PHE A 261 -16.78 -15.19 11.65
N LYS A 262 -16.03 -14.63 10.71
CA LYS A 262 -14.85 -15.27 10.13
C LYS A 262 -13.68 -14.30 10.03
N VAL A 263 -12.47 -14.86 10.01
CA VAL A 263 -11.22 -14.14 9.78
C VAL A 263 -10.74 -14.44 8.37
N ILE A 264 -10.29 -13.41 7.66
CA ILE A 264 -9.65 -13.49 6.35
C ILE A 264 -8.19 -13.11 6.56
N GLU A 265 -7.25 -13.95 6.15
CA GLU A 265 -5.82 -13.75 6.36
C GLU A 265 -5.08 -13.95 5.05
N GLU A 266 -4.31 -12.94 4.62
CA GLU A 266 -3.45 -13.01 3.46
C GLU A 266 -2.09 -12.35 3.76
N PRO A 267 -0.99 -12.79 3.16
CA PRO A 267 0.28 -12.08 3.23
C PRO A 267 0.19 -10.76 2.48
N SER A 268 0.66 -9.67 3.09
CA SER A 268 0.76 -8.38 2.40
C SER A 268 2.02 -8.28 1.54
N LEU A 269 2.11 -7.27 0.67
CA LEU A 269 3.36 -6.96 -0.05
C LEU A 269 4.45 -6.38 0.87
N ARG A 270 4.13 -6.09 2.12
CA ARG A 270 5.08 -5.49 3.07
C ARG A 270 6.04 -6.53 3.62
N LEU A 271 7.32 -6.27 3.40
CA LEU A 271 8.41 -7.00 4.04
C LEU A 271 8.95 -6.18 5.21
N ILE A 272 9.17 -6.84 6.33
CA ILE A 272 9.86 -6.29 7.50
C ILE A 272 11.31 -6.76 7.44
N MET A 273 12.24 -5.82 7.59
CA MET A 273 13.67 -6.07 7.45
C MET A 273 14.48 -5.15 8.39
N LEU A 274 15.73 -5.49 8.60
CA LEU A 274 16.70 -4.62 9.26
C LEU A 274 17.57 -3.93 8.22
N SER A 275 17.64 -2.61 8.31
CA SER A 275 18.60 -1.77 7.62
C SER A 275 19.89 -1.73 8.45
N LEU A 276 21.02 -1.93 7.81
CA LEU A 276 22.35 -1.96 8.41
C LEU A 276 23.11 -0.67 8.06
N ASN A 277 23.88 -0.12 8.99
CA ASN A 277 24.63 1.10 8.73
C ASN A 277 25.97 0.79 8.02
N PHE A 278 26.19 1.37 6.85
CA PHE A 278 27.43 1.23 6.06
C PHE A 278 28.38 2.43 6.19
N ARG A 279 28.17 3.34 7.16
CA ARG A 279 29.11 4.41 7.47
C ARG A 279 30.38 3.87 8.13
N PRO A 280 31.48 4.62 8.10
CA PRO A 280 32.76 4.16 8.67
C PRO A 280 32.71 3.78 10.15
N GLU A 281 31.79 4.37 10.93
CA GLU A 281 31.62 4.16 12.37
C GLU A 281 30.20 3.88 12.77
N LEU A 282 30.00 3.11 13.84
CA LEU A 282 28.72 2.96 14.52
C LEU A 282 28.54 3.99 15.62
N LYS A 283 27.31 4.41 15.90
CA LYS A 283 26.99 5.29 17.03
C LYS A 283 27.28 4.64 18.38
N ALA A 284 27.20 3.32 18.46
CA ALA A 284 27.54 2.55 19.64
C ALA A 284 29.06 2.40 19.85
N MET A 285 29.88 2.71 18.83
CA MET A 285 31.33 2.52 18.84
C MET A 285 32.07 3.72 18.19
N PRO A 286 31.91 4.94 18.72
CA PRO A 286 32.55 6.12 18.14
C PRO A 286 34.06 6.00 18.14
N GLY A 287 34.72 6.45 17.06
CA GLY A 287 36.16 6.37 16.86
C GLY A 287 36.69 4.96 16.53
N GLN A 288 35.82 3.98 16.35
CA GLN A 288 36.22 2.63 15.96
C GLN A 288 35.62 2.26 14.58
N LYS A 289 36.38 1.44 13.84
CA LYS A 289 35.93 0.93 12.55
C LYS A 289 34.60 0.16 12.71
N ASN A 290 33.62 0.45 11.86
CA ASN A 290 32.35 -0.23 11.84
C ASN A 290 32.48 -1.74 11.48
N PRO A 291 32.18 -2.67 12.40
CA PRO A 291 32.22 -4.11 12.13
C PRO A 291 31.28 -4.55 11.00
N ILE A 292 30.13 -3.87 10.85
CA ILE A 292 29.08 -4.22 9.87
C ILE A 292 29.57 -4.09 8.41
N LEU A 293 30.66 -3.36 8.18
CA LEU A 293 31.28 -3.28 6.85
C LEU A 293 31.86 -4.62 6.36
N ASP A 294 32.19 -5.54 7.27
CA ASP A 294 32.62 -6.88 6.93
C ASP A 294 31.41 -7.77 6.61
N LEU A 295 31.44 -8.44 5.45
CA LEU A 295 30.37 -9.34 5.03
C LEU A 295 30.15 -10.50 6.02
N LYS A 296 31.22 -11.04 6.62
CA LYS A 296 31.11 -12.13 7.60
C LYS A 296 30.36 -11.68 8.86
N VAL A 297 30.54 -10.42 9.27
CA VAL A 297 29.77 -9.85 10.39
C VAL A 297 28.29 -9.77 10.05
N ARG A 298 27.92 -9.28 8.85
CA ARG A 298 26.54 -9.23 8.42
C ARG A 298 25.91 -10.61 8.30
N GLN A 299 26.66 -11.59 7.78
CA GLN A 299 26.24 -12.99 7.73
C GLN A 299 26.05 -13.58 9.12
N ALA A 300 26.95 -13.26 10.06
CA ALA A 300 26.82 -13.67 11.46
C ALA A 300 25.55 -13.09 12.10
N MET A 301 25.28 -11.80 11.89
CA MET A 301 24.06 -11.15 12.37
C MET A 301 22.81 -11.85 11.83
N TRP A 302 22.80 -12.28 10.56
CA TRP A 302 21.68 -13.00 9.97
C TRP A 302 21.54 -14.43 10.52
N HIS A 303 22.62 -15.21 10.58
CA HIS A 303 22.61 -16.57 11.14
C HIS A 303 22.24 -16.63 12.62
N ALA A 304 22.43 -15.54 13.36
CA ALA A 304 22.07 -15.45 14.76
C ALA A 304 20.55 -15.29 15.01
N ILE A 305 19.75 -15.02 13.98
CA ILE A 305 18.30 -14.80 14.13
C ILE A 305 17.52 -16.10 13.90
N ASP A 306 16.78 -16.51 14.91
CA ASP A 306 15.81 -17.62 14.85
C ASP A 306 14.46 -17.11 14.29
N PHE A 307 14.31 -17.13 12.98
CA PHE A 307 13.10 -16.67 12.27
C PHE A 307 11.88 -17.53 12.60
N GLU A 308 12.07 -18.82 12.85
CA GLU A 308 10.97 -19.72 13.24
C GLU A 308 10.47 -19.41 14.66
N ALA A 309 11.36 -19.06 15.57
CA ALA A 309 10.95 -18.61 16.90
C ALA A 309 10.19 -17.29 16.85
N ILE A 310 10.63 -16.32 16.03
CA ILE A 310 9.90 -15.05 15.80
C ILE A 310 8.52 -15.36 15.22
N LYS A 311 8.45 -16.14 14.12
CA LYS A 311 7.19 -16.53 13.49
C LYS A 311 6.22 -17.15 14.49
N LYS A 312 6.65 -18.18 15.23
CA LYS A 312 5.79 -18.94 16.15
C LYS A 312 5.39 -18.14 17.39
N ARG A 313 6.37 -17.50 18.05
CA ARG A 313 6.16 -16.92 19.39
C ARG A 313 5.71 -15.46 19.34
N VAL A 314 6.18 -14.69 18.35
CA VAL A 314 5.86 -13.26 18.22
C VAL A 314 4.72 -13.07 17.23
N MET A 315 4.81 -13.72 16.05
CA MET A 315 3.84 -13.54 14.97
C MET A 315 2.72 -14.59 14.95
N ARG A 316 2.65 -15.50 15.96
CA ARG A 316 1.59 -16.51 16.13
C ARG A 316 1.35 -17.36 14.87
N ASP A 317 2.43 -17.74 14.19
CA ASP A 317 2.45 -18.46 12.91
C ASP A 317 1.80 -17.71 11.73
N LYS A 318 1.49 -16.41 11.85
CA LYS A 318 0.77 -15.65 10.82
C LYS A 318 1.71 -14.98 9.78
N SER A 319 3.01 -14.86 10.05
CA SER A 319 3.97 -14.31 9.09
C SER A 319 4.61 -15.39 8.21
N ARG A 320 5.10 -14.98 7.05
CA ARG A 320 5.92 -15.83 6.17
C ARG A 320 7.37 -15.38 6.24
N ASN A 321 8.28 -16.28 6.65
CA ASN A 321 9.71 -15.99 6.63
C ASN A 321 10.17 -15.74 5.19
N THR A 322 11.11 -14.82 5.01
CA THR A 322 11.63 -14.43 3.69
C THR A 322 13.12 -14.14 3.76
N GLY A 323 13.83 -14.32 2.65
CA GLY A 323 15.22 -13.96 2.48
C GLY A 323 15.44 -12.93 1.38
N THR A 324 14.37 -12.40 0.80
CA THR A 324 14.39 -11.39 -0.26
C THR A 324 13.78 -10.07 0.17
N LEU A 325 13.97 -9.02 -0.63
CA LEU A 325 13.47 -7.67 -0.35
C LEU A 325 12.18 -7.33 -1.12
N VAL A 326 11.62 -8.29 -1.85
CA VAL A 326 10.34 -8.17 -2.56
C VAL A 326 9.47 -9.38 -2.31
N ALA A 327 8.15 -9.17 -2.20
CA ALA A 327 7.18 -10.23 -1.99
C ALA A 327 6.65 -10.80 -3.31
N PRO A 328 6.20 -12.07 -3.37
CA PRO A 328 5.39 -12.52 -4.50
C PRO A 328 4.08 -11.72 -4.58
N PRO A 329 3.53 -11.37 -5.75
CA PRO A 329 4.02 -11.66 -7.11
C PRO A 329 4.84 -10.52 -7.75
N VAL A 330 5.46 -9.65 -6.96
CA VAL A 330 6.15 -8.44 -7.44
C VAL A 330 7.28 -8.78 -8.42
N PRO A 331 7.38 -8.13 -9.60
CA PRO A 331 8.53 -8.27 -10.50
C PRO A 331 9.85 -8.08 -9.79
N GLY A 332 10.81 -8.99 -10.04
CA GLY A 332 12.08 -9.09 -9.28
C GLY A 332 12.05 -10.17 -8.19
N TYR A 333 10.88 -10.64 -7.77
CA TYR A 333 10.82 -11.81 -6.90
C TYR A 333 11.32 -13.06 -7.62
N SER A 334 12.14 -13.84 -6.90
CA SER A 334 12.57 -15.18 -7.31
C SER A 334 12.48 -16.14 -6.12
N LYS A 335 11.84 -17.28 -6.34
CA LYS A 335 11.71 -18.31 -5.31
C LYS A 335 13.08 -18.87 -4.89
N ASP A 336 14.05 -18.91 -5.79
CA ASP A 336 15.40 -19.41 -5.52
C ASP A 336 16.19 -18.47 -4.60
N ASN A 337 15.83 -17.18 -4.60
CA ASN A 337 16.43 -16.17 -3.74
C ASN A 337 15.62 -15.97 -2.45
N ASP A 338 14.46 -16.63 -2.30
CA ASP A 338 13.58 -16.49 -1.14
C ASP A 338 13.83 -17.59 -0.11
N GLY A 339 14.14 -17.17 1.08
CA GLY A 339 14.45 -18.01 2.23
C GLY A 339 15.57 -17.38 3.06
N PRO A 340 15.37 -17.22 4.38
CA PRO A 340 16.42 -16.67 5.25
C PRO A 340 17.63 -17.61 5.27
N PHE A 341 18.79 -17.07 5.63
CA PHE A 341 19.90 -17.91 6.03
C PHE A 341 19.49 -18.74 7.24
N GLY A 342 19.86 -20.01 7.28
CA GLY A 342 19.51 -20.90 8.38
C GLY A 342 19.98 -20.36 9.73
N TYR A 343 19.17 -20.52 10.78
CA TYR A 343 19.55 -20.20 12.16
C TYR A 343 20.69 -21.11 12.60
N ASP A 344 21.84 -20.53 12.88
CA ASP A 344 23.04 -21.23 13.34
C ASP A 344 23.90 -20.28 14.19
N PRO A 345 23.65 -20.21 15.51
CA PRO A 345 24.39 -19.32 16.39
C PRO A 345 25.87 -19.69 16.54
N GLU A 346 26.25 -20.96 16.37
CA GLU A 346 27.66 -21.36 16.43
C GLU A 346 28.41 -20.90 15.16
N LYS A 347 27.79 -21.02 13.99
CA LYS A 347 28.30 -20.44 12.75
C LYS A 347 28.42 -18.91 12.86
N ALA A 348 27.46 -18.26 13.49
CA ALA A 348 27.51 -16.81 13.73
C ALA A 348 28.73 -16.43 14.57
N LYS A 349 28.99 -17.12 15.68
CA LYS A 349 30.20 -16.91 16.53
C LYS A 349 31.50 -17.13 15.74
N LYS A 350 31.53 -18.21 14.93
CA LYS A 350 32.69 -18.52 14.08
C LYS A 350 32.96 -17.40 13.07
N LEU A 351 31.94 -16.91 12.39
CA LEU A 351 32.05 -15.82 11.42
C LEU A 351 32.51 -14.52 12.09
N LEU A 352 32.02 -14.20 13.30
CA LEU A 352 32.49 -13.06 14.07
C LEU A 352 33.99 -13.18 14.42
N ALA A 353 34.43 -14.36 14.86
CA ALA A 353 35.83 -14.61 15.18
C ALA A 353 36.72 -14.50 13.92
N GLU A 354 36.28 -15.04 12.77
CA GLU A 354 37.00 -14.90 11.50
C GLU A 354 37.09 -13.46 10.99
N ALA A 355 36.11 -12.62 11.35
CA ALA A 355 36.09 -11.20 11.03
C ALA A 355 36.92 -10.36 12.02
N GLY A 356 37.56 -10.98 13.03
CA GLY A 356 38.36 -10.29 14.03
C GLY A 356 37.60 -9.84 15.29
N TYR A 357 36.37 -10.31 15.49
CA TYR A 357 35.50 -10.01 16.62
C TYR A 357 35.15 -11.24 17.46
N PRO A 358 36.12 -12.02 17.98
CA PRO A 358 35.84 -13.25 18.74
C PRO A 358 35.06 -13.00 20.04
N SER A 359 35.14 -11.79 20.61
CA SER A 359 34.37 -11.38 21.78
C SER A 359 33.12 -10.57 21.42
N GLY A 360 32.77 -10.51 20.11
CA GLY A 360 31.68 -9.70 19.59
C GLY A 360 31.99 -8.20 19.52
N PHE A 361 30.93 -7.40 19.43
CA PHE A 361 31.01 -5.94 19.33
C PHE A 361 29.74 -5.29 19.89
N LYS A 362 29.71 -3.96 20.01
CA LYS A 362 28.54 -3.20 20.46
C LYS A 362 27.79 -2.62 19.26
N THR A 363 26.47 -2.62 19.31
CA THR A 363 25.60 -1.96 18.33
C THR A 363 24.31 -1.46 18.98
N LYS A 364 23.64 -0.50 18.32
CA LYS A 364 22.29 -0.06 18.70
C LYS A 364 21.29 -0.60 17.69
N LEU A 365 20.20 -1.18 18.19
CA LEU A 365 19.04 -1.57 17.40
C LEU A 365 17.89 -0.60 17.70
N ASN A 366 17.50 0.20 16.71
CA ASN A 366 16.39 1.12 16.82
C ASN A 366 15.16 0.58 16.11
N CYS A 367 14.01 0.65 16.77
CA CYS A 367 12.75 0.12 16.25
C CYS A 367 11.58 1.05 16.53
N PRO A 368 10.59 1.14 15.62
CA PRO A 368 9.30 1.74 15.99
C PRO A 368 8.56 0.80 16.94
N ASN A 369 7.56 1.33 17.65
CA ASN A 369 6.69 0.55 18.55
C ASN A 369 5.18 0.77 18.27
N ASP A 370 4.87 1.47 17.20
CA ASP A 370 3.49 1.79 16.79
C ASP A 370 3.31 1.83 15.26
N ARG A 371 4.19 1.15 14.50
CA ARG A 371 4.18 1.19 13.03
C ARG A 371 3.87 -0.13 12.36
N TYR A 372 4.51 -1.20 12.81
CA TYR A 372 4.40 -2.54 12.23
C TYR A 372 3.80 -3.50 13.25
N ILE A 373 3.29 -4.62 12.76
CA ILE A 373 2.71 -5.62 13.65
C ILE A 373 3.81 -6.22 14.53
N ASN A 374 3.67 -6.06 15.86
CA ASN A 374 4.59 -6.56 16.88
C ASN A 374 6.05 -6.10 16.71
N ASP A 375 6.25 -4.90 16.17
CA ASP A 375 7.59 -4.35 15.87
C ASP A 375 8.53 -4.36 17.08
N GLU A 376 8.11 -3.84 18.23
CA GLU A 376 8.91 -3.84 19.46
C GLU A 376 9.28 -5.26 19.91
N GLN A 377 8.32 -6.19 19.93
CA GLN A 377 8.53 -7.58 20.36
C GLN A 377 9.50 -8.32 19.43
N ILE A 378 9.44 -8.06 18.13
CA ILE A 378 10.40 -8.62 17.15
C ILE A 378 11.81 -8.12 17.49
N CYS A 379 11.96 -6.82 17.75
CA CYS A 379 13.25 -6.23 18.05
C CYS A 379 13.83 -6.70 19.40
N VAL A 380 13.00 -6.88 20.43
CA VAL A 380 13.38 -7.49 21.70
C VAL A 380 13.93 -8.90 21.47
N ALA A 381 13.25 -9.71 20.65
CA ALA A 381 13.71 -11.05 20.33
C ALA A 381 15.07 -11.04 19.61
N ILE A 382 15.24 -10.20 18.60
CA ILE A 382 16.48 -10.07 17.82
C ILE A 382 17.63 -9.59 18.70
N ALA A 383 17.45 -8.55 19.52
CA ALA A 383 18.47 -8.04 20.44
C ALA A 383 18.95 -9.13 21.41
N SER A 384 18.02 -9.92 21.95
CA SER A 384 18.34 -11.07 22.80
C SER A 384 19.15 -12.15 22.07
N MET A 385 18.78 -12.48 20.82
CA MET A 385 19.48 -13.48 20.00
C MET A 385 20.90 -13.01 19.65
N TRP A 386 21.08 -11.77 19.25
CA TRP A 386 22.39 -11.18 18.95
C TRP A 386 23.31 -11.15 20.17
N THR A 387 22.77 -10.79 21.35
CA THR A 387 23.54 -10.78 22.59
C THR A 387 24.09 -12.17 22.93
N LYS A 388 23.38 -13.26 22.64
CA LYS A 388 23.82 -14.65 22.88
C LYS A 388 25.03 -15.06 22.03
N VAL A 389 25.27 -14.42 20.91
CA VAL A 389 26.43 -14.66 20.04
C VAL A 389 27.55 -13.65 20.24
N GLY A 390 27.42 -12.72 21.22
CA GLY A 390 28.44 -11.73 21.57
C GLY A 390 28.19 -10.34 20.98
N ILE A 391 27.14 -10.14 20.17
CA ILE A 391 26.79 -8.80 19.67
C ILE A 391 26.00 -8.08 20.76
N GLN A 392 26.68 -7.22 21.53
CA GLN A 392 26.08 -6.46 22.62
C GLN A 392 25.13 -5.40 22.07
N THR A 393 23.83 -5.70 22.11
CA THR A 393 22.80 -4.91 21.43
C THR A 393 22.05 -4.02 22.43
N GLU A 394 22.23 -2.70 22.30
CA GLU A 394 21.38 -1.71 22.99
C GLU A 394 20.11 -1.51 22.16
N LEU A 395 18.97 -1.95 22.71
CA LEU A 395 17.67 -1.76 22.06
C LEU A 395 17.06 -0.42 22.47
N GLN A 396 16.60 0.35 21.47
CA GLN A 396 15.81 1.56 21.66
C GLN A 396 14.52 1.47 20.82
N THR A 397 13.36 1.63 21.46
CA THR A 397 12.06 1.67 20.79
C THR A 397 11.44 3.05 20.91
N GLU A 398 10.77 3.51 19.85
CA GLU A 398 10.24 4.86 19.73
C GLU A 398 8.94 4.87 18.93
N SER A 399 8.09 5.88 19.16
CA SER A 399 6.93 6.08 18.28
C SER A 399 7.38 6.43 16.86
N ARG A 400 6.59 6.06 15.85
CA ARG A 400 6.86 6.36 14.43
C ARG A 400 7.12 7.85 14.17
N ALA A 401 6.46 8.73 14.93
CA ALA A 401 6.62 10.17 14.78
C ALA A 401 8.03 10.66 15.13
N THR A 402 8.69 10.03 16.11
CA THR A 402 10.07 10.29 16.48
C THR A 402 11.06 9.49 15.65
N TYR A 403 10.72 8.23 15.38
CA TYR A 403 11.58 7.24 14.74
C TYR A 403 11.99 7.63 13.30
N PHE A 404 11.01 7.86 12.41
CA PHE A 404 11.31 8.08 10.99
C PHE A 404 12.15 9.32 10.70
N PRO A 405 11.90 10.50 11.32
CA PRO A 405 12.78 11.64 11.11
C PRO A 405 14.24 11.38 11.51
N ARG A 406 14.47 10.56 12.54
CA ARG A 406 15.81 10.15 12.97
C ARG A 406 16.43 9.14 12.00
N GLN A 407 15.65 8.19 11.52
CA GLN A 407 16.08 7.23 10.50
C GLN A 407 16.51 7.94 9.21
N ASP A 408 15.70 8.89 8.72
CA ASP A 408 15.99 9.66 7.51
C ASP A 408 17.29 10.47 7.62
N ARG A 409 17.63 10.95 8.82
CA ARG A 409 18.92 11.59 9.10
C ARG A 409 20.08 10.61 9.29
N GLY A 410 19.83 9.29 9.21
CA GLY A 410 20.84 8.25 9.35
C GLY A 410 21.45 8.17 10.75
N GLU A 411 20.65 8.39 11.81
CA GLU A 411 21.13 8.39 13.19
C GLU A 411 21.30 6.99 13.79
N PHE A 412 20.92 5.92 13.08
CA PHE A 412 20.86 4.56 13.60
C PHE A 412 22.03 3.69 13.14
N ASP A 413 22.44 2.74 13.99
CA ASP A 413 23.41 1.69 13.63
C ASP A 413 22.70 0.55 12.89
N VAL A 414 21.61 0.06 13.46
CA VAL A 414 20.69 -0.89 12.85
C VAL A 414 19.27 -0.42 13.12
N SER A 415 18.42 -0.49 12.12
CA SER A 415 17.04 -0.03 12.24
C SER A 415 16.04 -0.97 11.56
N MET A 416 14.85 -1.10 12.16
CA MET A 416 13.76 -1.85 11.52
C MET A 416 13.08 -1.00 10.45
N VAL A 417 12.88 -1.59 9.28
CA VAL A 417 12.19 -0.98 8.15
C VAL A 417 11.14 -1.94 7.60
N GLY A 418 9.96 -1.43 7.29
CA GLY A 418 8.95 -2.16 6.52
C GLY A 418 8.79 -1.53 5.14
N TRP A 419 8.96 -2.31 4.09
CA TRP A 419 8.82 -1.84 2.72
C TRP A 419 7.73 -2.61 1.99
N ALA A 420 6.76 -1.90 1.46
CA ALA A 420 5.82 -2.40 0.46
C ALA A 420 6.19 -1.77 -0.88
N THR A 421 6.23 -2.54 -1.93
CA THR A 421 6.66 -2.09 -3.27
C THR A 421 5.62 -1.23 -3.99
N LEU A 422 4.85 -0.47 -3.23
CA LEU A 422 3.81 0.45 -3.71
C LEU A 422 4.36 1.86 -3.91
N PRO A 423 3.77 2.66 -4.80
CA PRO A 423 2.66 2.36 -5.72
C PRO A 423 3.03 1.50 -6.93
N PRO A 424 4.29 1.44 -7.43
CA PRO A 424 4.55 0.81 -8.73
C PRO A 424 4.40 -0.71 -8.72
N MET A 425 4.33 -1.37 -7.56
CA MET A 425 4.33 -2.84 -7.41
C MET A 425 5.44 -3.50 -8.22
N ASP A 426 6.66 -3.01 -8.05
CA ASP A 426 7.82 -3.44 -8.81
C ASP A 426 9.07 -3.42 -7.93
N GLY A 427 9.95 -4.42 -8.11
CA GLY A 427 11.22 -4.52 -7.39
C GLY A 427 12.17 -3.34 -7.63
N PHE A 428 11.98 -2.62 -8.73
CA PHE A 428 12.69 -1.39 -9.00
C PHE A 428 12.57 -0.37 -7.86
N SER A 429 11.41 -0.31 -7.19
CA SER A 429 11.21 0.61 -6.07
C SER A 429 12.17 0.34 -4.90
N VAL A 430 12.46 -0.93 -4.64
CA VAL A 430 13.45 -1.34 -3.63
C VAL A 430 14.86 -0.93 -4.05
N LEU A 431 15.23 -1.27 -5.29
CA LEU A 431 16.55 -0.97 -5.84
C LEU A 431 16.81 0.54 -5.85
N ALA A 432 15.88 1.29 -6.44
CA ALA A 432 16.00 2.73 -6.63
C ALA A 432 15.94 3.53 -5.32
N SER A 433 15.17 3.06 -4.32
CA SER A 433 14.97 3.81 -3.08
C SER A 433 15.90 3.41 -1.95
N LEU A 434 16.24 2.11 -1.83
CA LEU A 434 16.96 1.57 -0.67
C LEU A 434 18.40 1.14 -0.98
N LEU A 435 18.72 0.75 -2.24
CA LEU A 435 19.96 0.06 -2.59
C LEU A 435 20.87 0.87 -3.52
N THR A 436 20.49 2.08 -3.86
CA THR A 436 21.25 3.01 -4.71
C THR A 436 21.66 4.23 -3.88
N GLU A 437 22.79 4.82 -4.19
CA GLU A 437 23.25 6.07 -3.56
C GLU A 437 22.22 7.20 -3.71
N GLN A 438 22.21 8.11 -2.71
CA GLN A 438 21.38 9.33 -2.76
C GLN A 438 21.93 10.32 -3.78
N LYS A 439 21.66 10.04 -5.04
CA LYS A 439 22.13 10.83 -6.18
C LYS A 439 21.17 10.75 -7.36
N GLU A 440 20.98 11.87 -8.06
CA GLU A 440 20.22 11.93 -9.31
C GLU A 440 18.77 11.39 -9.21
N GLY A 441 18.12 11.57 -8.04
CA GLY A 441 16.76 11.11 -7.79
C GLY A 441 16.64 9.67 -7.28
N TYR A 442 17.75 8.96 -7.13
CA TYR A 442 17.82 7.65 -6.49
C TYR A 442 18.15 7.75 -5.00
N GLY A 443 18.01 6.64 -4.28
CA GLY A 443 18.43 6.49 -2.88
C GLY A 443 17.62 7.29 -1.87
N GLY A 444 16.42 7.77 -2.24
CA GLY A 444 15.64 8.68 -1.38
C GLY A 444 15.30 8.12 0.02
N SER A 445 15.36 6.82 0.21
CA SER A 445 15.16 6.14 1.51
C SER A 445 16.38 5.32 1.95
N ASN A 446 17.53 5.49 1.29
CA ASN A 446 18.76 4.79 1.64
C ASN A 446 19.48 5.46 2.82
N ALA A 447 18.84 5.44 3.99
CA ALA A 447 19.46 5.94 5.24
C ALA A 447 20.67 5.11 5.69
N SER A 448 20.81 3.89 5.19
CA SER A 448 21.91 2.96 5.47
C SER A 448 23.26 3.39 4.86
N THR A 449 23.22 4.19 3.80
CA THR A 449 24.38 4.50 2.92
C THR A 449 24.98 3.28 2.22
N TYR A 450 24.19 2.21 2.04
CA TYR A 450 24.60 1.07 1.23
C TYR A 450 24.84 1.50 -0.23
N SER A 451 25.92 1.02 -0.83
CA SER A 451 26.23 1.21 -2.24
C SER A 451 26.86 -0.05 -2.80
N ASN A 452 26.46 -0.40 -4.01
CA ASN A 452 27.05 -1.49 -4.78
C ASN A 452 27.00 -1.14 -6.26
N PRO A 453 28.16 -0.96 -6.95
CA PRO A 453 28.18 -0.54 -8.34
C PRO A 453 27.42 -1.44 -9.32
N GLN A 454 27.39 -2.75 -9.07
CA GLN A 454 26.66 -3.70 -9.94
C GLN A 454 25.13 -3.53 -9.78
N ILE A 455 24.65 -3.34 -8.54
CA ILE A 455 23.23 -3.06 -8.28
C ILE A 455 22.84 -1.73 -8.93
N GLU A 456 23.67 -0.71 -8.78
CA GLU A 456 23.40 0.61 -9.38
C GLU A 456 23.34 0.56 -10.90
N GLU A 457 24.25 -0.16 -11.54
CA GLU A 457 24.26 -0.36 -12.99
C GLU A 457 22.98 -1.08 -13.46
N LEU A 458 22.64 -2.21 -12.80
CA LEU A 458 21.42 -2.96 -13.11
C LEU A 458 20.16 -2.13 -12.88
N THR A 459 20.13 -1.32 -11.81
CA THR A 459 19.00 -0.43 -11.51
C THR A 459 18.82 0.61 -12.61
N ARG A 460 19.90 1.28 -13.04
CA ARG A 460 19.85 2.28 -14.11
C ARG A 460 19.41 1.69 -15.46
N LYS A 461 19.87 0.48 -15.79
CA LYS A 461 19.42 -0.25 -16.99
C LYS A 461 17.94 -0.62 -16.90
N ALA A 462 17.49 -1.18 -15.78
CA ALA A 462 16.10 -1.57 -15.56
C ALA A 462 15.13 -0.36 -15.57
N ALA A 463 15.63 0.85 -15.26
CA ALA A 463 14.84 2.07 -15.28
C ALA A 463 14.28 2.42 -16.67
N VAL A 464 14.97 2.00 -17.74
CA VAL A 464 14.66 2.38 -19.13
C VAL A 464 14.40 1.19 -20.06
N GLU A 465 14.56 -0.05 -19.56
CA GLU A 465 14.34 -1.27 -20.33
C GLU A 465 12.85 -1.54 -20.51
N LEU A 466 12.38 -1.53 -21.75
CA LEU A 466 10.98 -1.77 -22.11
C LEU A 466 10.63 -3.24 -22.34
N ASP A 467 11.62 -4.10 -22.54
CA ASP A 467 11.43 -5.56 -22.61
C ASP A 467 11.23 -6.09 -21.17
N GLU A 468 10.05 -6.57 -20.89
CA GLU A 468 9.66 -7.00 -19.54
C GLU A 468 10.50 -8.16 -19.02
N GLU A 469 10.89 -9.14 -19.88
CA GLU A 469 11.69 -10.29 -19.46
C GLU A 469 13.12 -9.89 -19.13
N LYS A 470 13.76 -9.09 -20.00
CA LYS A 470 15.09 -8.56 -19.74
C LYS A 470 15.13 -7.70 -18.50
N ARG A 471 14.13 -6.84 -18.36
CA ARG A 471 13.99 -5.99 -17.18
C ARG A 471 13.84 -6.82 -15.90
N ARG A 472 12.96 -7.82 -15.92
CA ARG A 472 12.77 -8.76 -14.80
C ARG A 472 14.07 -9.47 -14.43
N ALA A 473 14.85 -9.95 -15.40
CA ALA A 473 16.13 -10.59 -15.16
C ALA A 473 17.11 -9.65 -14.44
N MET A 474 17.18 -8.37 -14.84
CA MET A 474 18.01 -7.35 -14.17
C MET A 474 17.59 -7.13 -12.72
N LEU A 475 16.28 -7.07 -12.45
CA LEU A 475 15.74 -6.90 -11.08
C LEU A 475 16.08 -8.12 -10.21
N VAL A 476 15.90 -9.35 -10.72
CA VAL A 476 16.21 -10.58 -10.00
C VAL A 476 17.70 -10.67 -9.66
N GLU A 477 18.58 -10.33 -10.61
CA GLU A 477 20.03 -10.34 -10.39
C GLU A 477 20.46 -9.30 -9.37
N ALA A 478 19.96 -8.06 -9.47
CA ALA A 478 20.30 -7.01 -8.52
C ALA A 478 19.84 -7.36 -7.08
N LEU A 479 18.63 -7.92 -6.93
CA LEU A 479 18.12 -8.37 -5.63
C LEU A 479 18.87 -9.58 -5.08
N LYS A 480 19.36 -10.48 -5.96
CA LYS A 480 20.25 -11.56 -5.57
C LYS A 480 21.58 -11.05 -5.02
N ILE A 481 22.20 -10.08 -5.69
CA ILE A 481 23.42 -9.43 -5.21
C ILE A 481 23.19 -8.79 -3.84
N ALA A 482 22.07 -8.08 -3.66
CA ALA A 482 21.71 -7.46 -2.38
C ALA A 482 21.58 -8.50 -1.25
N ARG A 483 20.98 -9.66 -1.53
CA ARG A 483 20.87 -10.80 -0.60
C ARG A 483 22.26 -11.37 -0.26
N ASP A 484 23.05 -11.69 -1.27
CA ASP A 484 24.35 -12.36 -1.09
C ASP A 484 25.37 -11.45 -0.37
N THR A 485 25.26 -10.13 -0.55
CA THR A 485 26.06 -9.14 0.16
C THR A 485 25.45 -8.69 1.50
N VAL A 486 24.28 -9.23 1.86
CA VAL A 486 23.54 -8.87 3.08
C VAL A 486 23.42 -7.34 3.20
N ALA A 487 22.84 -6.72 2.18
CA ALA A 487 22.58 -5.27 2.19
C ALA A 487 21.54 -4.90 3.26
N TYR A 488 20.56 -5.77 3.45
CA TYR A 488 19.53 -5.75 4.50
C TYR A 488 19.38 -7.17 5.06
N ILE A 489 18.81 -7.29 6.25
CA ILE A 489 18.39 -8.59 6.81
C ILE A 489 16.87 -8.66 6.74
N PRO A 490 16.26 -9.36 5.74
CA PRO A 490 14.83 -9.60 5.71
C PRO A 490 14.39 -10.46 6.91
N ILE A 491 13.26 -10.13 7.52
CA ILE A 491 12.72 -10.86 8.67
C ILE A 491 11.52 -11.69 8.23
N HIS A 492 10.47 -11.02 7.75
CA HIS A 492 9.28 -11.71 7.30
C HIS A 492 8.41 -10.84 6.38
N GLN A 493 7.55 -11.50 5.62
CA GLN A 493 6.40 -10.88 4.97
C GLN A 493 5.30 -10.71 6.01
N GLN A 494 4.84 -9.46 6.19
CA GLN A 494 3.85 -9.11 7.20
C GLN A 494 2.48 -9.70 6.84
N PRO A 495 1.76 -10.34 7.77
CA PRO A 495 0.38 -10.76 7.55
C PRO A 495 -0.54 -9.54 7.59
N VAL A 496 -1.65 -9.64 6.87
CA VAL A 496 -2.80 -8.75 7.06
C VAL A 496 -4.01 -9.62 7.35
N ALA A 497 -4.72 -9.31 8.42
CA ALA A 497 -5.94 -10.00 8.79
C ALA A 497 -7.11 -9.03 8.78
N TRP A 498 -8.23 -9.44 8.20
CA TRP A 498 -9.52 -8.79 8.28
C TRP A 498 -10.50 -9.69 9.01
N ALA A 499 -11.51 -9.13 9.64
CA ALA A 499 -12.56 -9.91 10.26
C ALA A 499 -13.92 -9.41 9.79
N VAL A 500 -14.79 -10.35 9.43
CA VAL A 500 -16.10 -10.07 8.81
C VAL A 500 -17.20 -10.87 9.49
N ARG A 501 -18.41 -10.31 9.47
CA ARG A 501 -19.63 -10.99 9.84
C ARG A 501 -19.99 -12.04 8.78
N ASP A 502 -20.60 -13.15 9.18
CA ASP A 502 -21.16 -14.14 8.25
C ASP A 502 -22.16 -13.50 7.30
N GLY A 503 -22.12 -13.92 6.03
CA GLY A 503 -22.91 -13.32 4.97
C GLY A 503 -22.23 -12.13 4.28
N VAL A 504 -21.10 -11.63 4.80
CA VAL A 504 -20.26 -10.65 4.11
C VAL A 504 -19.13 -11.37 3.39
N GLU A 505 -19.00 -11.11 2.10
CA GLU A 505 -17.88 -11.57 1.29
C GLU A 505 -17.10 -10.36 0.78
N VAL A 506 -15.82 -10.28 1.12
CA VAL A 506 -14.91 -9.22 0.68
C VAL A 506 -13.55 -9.85 0.38
N PRO A 507 -12.99 -9.68 -0.82
CA PRO A 507 -11.65 -10.16 -1.10
C PRO A 507 -10.62 -9.27 -0.43
N GLN A 508 -9.64 -9.88 0.21
CA GLN A 508 -8.45 -9.19 0.69
C GLN A 508 -7.41 -9.16 -0.43
N PHE A 509 -6.68 -8.05 -0.51
CA PHE A 509 -5.62 -7.84 -1.51
C PHE A 509 -4.26 -7.70 -0.83
N PRO A 510 -3.19 -8.26 -1.42
CA PRO A 510 -1.84 -8.16 -0.85
C PRO A 510 -1.31 -6.72 -0.73
N ASP A 511 -1.83 -5.77 -1.51
CA ASP A 511 -1.49 -4.34 -1.42
C ASP A 511 -2.19 -3.60 -0.26
N GLU A 512 -2.97 -4.33 0.56
CA GLU A 512 -3.72 -3.83 1.71
C GLU A 512 -4.87 -2.87 1.34
N TYR A 513 -5.16 -2.65 0.06
CA TYR A 513 -6.25 -1.79 -0.36
C TYR A 513 -7.61 -2.46 -0.16
N VAL A 514 -8.52 -1.72 0.43
CA VAL A 514 -9.92 -2.14 0.61
C VAL A 514 -10.70 -1.78 -0.66
N ARG A 515 -11.14 -2.80 -1.41
CA ARG A 515 -11.88 -2.63 -2.68
C ARG A 515 -13.29 -3.17 -2.54
N LEU A 516 -14.17 -2.35 -1.96
CA LEU A 516 -15.55 -2.76 -1.64
C LEU A 516 -16.46 -2.90 -2.88
N TRP A 517 -16.02 -2.45 -4.05
CA TRP A 517 -16.72 -2.78 -5.30
C TRP A 517 -16.59 -4.26 -5.74
N PHE A 518 -15.94 -5.09 -4.93
CA PHE A 518 -15.97 -6.55 -5.01
C PHE A 518 -16.75 -7.19 -3.85
N ALA A 519 -17.25 -6.40 -2.89
CA ALA A 519 -17.88 -6.92 -1.70
C ALA A 519 -19.36 -7.29 -1.95
N THR A 520 -19.83 -8.35 -1.31
CA THR A 520 -21.26 -8.72 -1.31
C THR A 520 -21.78 -8.95 0.11
N VAL A 521 -23.03 -8.60 0.34
CA VAL A 521 -23.76 -8.83 1.59
C VAL A 521 -25.00 -9.66 1.26
N LYS A 522 -25.22 -10.76 2.00
CA LYS A 522 -26.40 -11.63 1.88
C LYS A 522 -27.63 -11.00 2.49
#